data_ae6f0e392bdfe0c185941ae2dafe6e84
#
_entry.id   ae6f0e392bdfe0c185941ae2dafe6e84
#
_cell.length_a   1.000
_cell.length_b   1.000
_cell.length_c   1.000
_cell.angle_alpha   90.00
_cell.angle_beta   90.00
_cell.angle_gamma   90.00
#
_symmetry.space_group_name_H-M   'P 1'
#
loop_
_entity.id
_entity.type
_entity.pdbx_description
1 polymer ?
#
loop_
_entity_poly.entity_id
_entity_poly.type
_entity_poly.pdbx_seq_one_letter_code
_entity_poly.pdbx_strand_id
1 'polypeptide(L)'
;MTIKNVIDVQSWETTQKKNVSVTHDKVKLNTRYVDKLIAIHECSALEANEIGFIARFLIKATLPHSKPRLNEWSRKNGNLTMHMMAPSAVGLPYGCYARLLLVWISTQAIRNKSKLDKGIITEQEVRKLELGRSQRRFMEALGLRSSGGKNGSIVPLREQMRRLFKTTISIMLAEINEENGYICEDEVGARVADVSHIWWSANYPERNLLSQSWVELSPKFFQLIIDKPVPLDMRVLRLIKRSPMALDIYCWATYRVSYLKRVTIIPWSGLMEQMGSNYADVKDFKRRFNDGLEKVQRAWPGLDATPTEKGLLIKPSAPQVPRRKKHRTEGY
;
A
#
# COMPACT_ATOMS: atom_id res chain seq x y z
N MET A 1 -17.56 -8.08 -29.76
CA MET A 1 -18.23 -8.98 -28.80
C MET A 1 -18.38 -8.23 -27.48
N THR A 2 -19.59 -7.91 -27.17
CA THR A 2 -20.00 -6.91 -26.16
C THR A 2 -19.94 -7.52 -24.76
N ILE A 3 -19.29 -6.81 -23.81
CA ILE A 3 -19.08 -7.19 -22.40
C ILE A 3 -20.40 -7.14 -21.58
N LYS A 4 -21.47 -7.74 -22.10
CA LYS A 4 -22.77 -7.82 -21.39
C LYS A 4 -22.93 -9.07 -20.50
N ASN A 5 -21.92 -9.94 -20.36
CA ASN A 5 -22.08 -11.23 -19.70
C ASN A 5 -21.25 -11.42 -18.40
N VAL A 6 -20.92 -10.36 -17.65
CA VAL A 6 -20.06 -10.53 -16.46
C VAL A 6 -20.75 -10.21 -15.14
N ILE A 7 -21.92 -9.60 -15.12
CA ILE A 7 -22.66 -9.43 -13.85
C ILE A 7 -24.13 -9.74 -14.09
N ASP A 8 -24.48 -11.00 -14.03
CA ASP A 8 -25.85 -11.39 -13.73
C ASP A 8 -26.06 -11.22 -12.22
N VAL A 9 -26.66 -10.09 -11.85
CA VAL A 9 -26.96 -9.74 -10.45
C VAL A 9 -27.85 -10.82 -9.80
N GLN A 10 -28.67 -11.52 -10.56
CA GLN A 10 -29.51 -12.62 -10.07
C GLN A 10 -28.71 -13.89 -9.80
N SER A 11 -27.68 -14.20 -10.58
CA SER A 11 -26.80 -15.34 -10.35
C SER A 11 -25.89 -15.13 -9.13
N TRP A 12 -25.48 -13.89 -8.87
CA TRP A 12 -24.72 -13.53 -7.67
C TRP A 12 -25.56 -13.65 -6.38
N GLU A 13 -26.83 -13.25 -6.42
CA GLU A 13 -27.76 -13.45 -5.31
C GLU A 13 -28.06 -14.94 -5.04
N THR A 14 -28.12 -15.77 -6.09
CA THR A 14 -28.42 -17.21 -5.98
C THR A 14 -27.23 -18.00 -5.43
N THR A 15 -26.00 -17.63 -5.75
CA THR A 15 -24.78 -18.29 -5.26
C THR A 15 -24.51 -17.99 -3.78
N GLN A 16 -24.89 -16.80 -3.30
CA GLN A 16 -24.81 -16.46 -1.87
C GLN A 16 -25.87 -17.17 -1.02
N LYS A 17 -27.03 -17.51 -1.58
CA LYS A 17 -28.12 -18.17 -0.86
C LYS A 17 -27.83 -19.65 -0.52
N LYS A 18 -26.85 -20.30 -1.14
CA LYS A 18 -26.58 -21.72 -0.93
C LYS A 18 -25.61 -22.05 0.22
N ASN A 19 -24.92 -21.06 0.81
CA ASN A 19 -23.87 -21.31 1.81
C ASN A 19 -24.00 -20.55 3.12
N VAL A 20 -25.18 -19.98 3.44
CA VAL A 20 -25.39 -19.33 4.72
C VAL A 20 -26.74 -19.76 5.29
N SER A 21 -26.73 -20.44 6.43
CA SER A 21 -27.91 -20.57 7.27
C SER A 21 -28.32 -19.17 7.71
N VAL A 22 -29.42 -18.68 7.14
CA VAL A 22 -29.88 -17.29 7.26
C VAL A 22 -30.54 -17.12 8.61
N THR A 23 -29.83 -16.51 9.55
CA THR A 23 -30.50 -15.69 10.57
C THR A 23 -30.88 -14.37 9.88
N HIS A 24 -32.15 -14.01 9.96
CA HIS A 24 -32.76 -12.84 9.33
C HIS A 24 -32.27 -11.53 9.98
N ASP A 25 -31.03 -11.15 9.77
CA ASP A 25 -30.58 -9.77 9.95
C ASP A 25 -30.50 -9.13 8.56
N LYS A 26 -31.41 -8.14 8.35
CA LYS A 26 -31.43 -7.28 7.16
C LYS A 26 -30.06 -6.61 7.01
N VAL A 27 -29.16 -7.21 6.24
CA VAL A 27 -27.94 -6.55 5.78
C VAL A 27 -28.38 -5.38 4.91
N LYS A 28 -28.43 -4.18 5.46
CA LYS A 28 -28.49 -2.94 4.67
C LYS A 28 -27.23 -2.93 3.81
N LEU A 29 -27.34 -3.37 2.58
CA LEU A 29 -26.29 -3.18 1.57
C LEU A 29 -25.93 -1.70 1.58
N ASN A 30 -24.67 -1.40 1.91
CA ASN A 30 -24.18 -0.03 1.88
C ASN A 30 -24.02 0.36 0.41
N THR A 31 -25.06 0.96 -0.17
CA THR A 31 -25.11 1.38 -1.58
C THR A 31 -23.82 2.08 -2.02
N ARG A 32 -23.26 2.96 -1.17
CA ARG A 32 -21.99 3.64 -1.43
C ARG A 32 -20.79 2.69 -1.59
N TYR A 33 -20.83 1.51 -0.98
CA TYR A 33 -19.77 0.51 -1.15
C TYR A 33 -19.91 -0.20 -2.50
N VAL A 34 -21.15 -0.53 -2.86
CA VAL A 34 -21.48 -1.14 -4.16
C VAL A 34 -21.12 -0.19 -5.30
N ASP A 35 -21.53 1.09 -5.22
CA ASP A 35 -21.20 2.11 -6.23
C ASP A 35 -19.69 2.24 -6.47
N LYS A 36 -18.88 2.13 -5.39
CA LYS A 36 -17.42 2.16 -5.52
C LYS A 36 -16.85 0.91 -6.19
N LEU A 37 -17.42 -0.26 -5.94
CA LEU A 37 -17.03 -1.49 -6.63
C LEU A 37 -17.36 -1.38 -8.12
N ILE A 38 -18.56 -0.96 -8.47
CA ILE A 38 -18.99 -0.75 -9.84
C ILE A 38 -17.99 0.19 -10.55
N ALA A 39 -17.70 1.36 -9.97
CA ALA A 39 -16.76 2.32 -10.55
C ALA A 39 -15.33 1.76 -10.76
N ILE A 40 -14.88 0.81 -9.92
CA ILE A 40 -13.59 0.14 -10.10
C ILE A 40 -13.64 -0.83 -11.30
N HIS A 41 -14.79 -1.48 -11.53
CA HIS A 41 -14.92 -2.50 -12.59
C HIS A 41 -15.25 -1.90 -13.95
N GLU A 42 -15.97 -0.79 -14.00
CA GLU A 42 -16.38 -0.14 -15.25
C GLU A 42 -15.26 0.66 -15.94
N CYS A 43 -14.28 1.14 -15.17
CA CYS A 43 -13.24 2.02 -15.66
C CYS A 43 -11.88 1.65 -15.07
N SER A 44 -10.83 1.60 -15.87
CA SER A 44 -9.47 1.34 -15.39
C SER A 44 -8.94 2.48 -14.50
N ALA A 45 -7.94 2.19 -13.66
CA ALA A 45 -7.29 3.21 -12.83
C ALA A 45 -6.62 4.31 -13.66
N LEU A 46 -6.18 3.99 -14.88
CA LEU A 46 -5.57 4.94 -15.81
C LEU A 46 -6.61 5.92 -16.37
N GLU A 47 -7.73 5.43 -16.86
CA GLU A 47 -8.84 6.24 -17.36
C GLU A 47 -9.45 7.12 -16.27
N ALA A 48 -9.57 6.59 -15.06
CA ALA A 48 -10.06 7.34 -13.90
C ALA A 48 -9.01 8.34 -13.34
N ASN A 49 -7.78 8.38 -13.86
CA ASN A 49 -6.66 9.16 -13.32
C ASN A 49 -6.40 8.89 -11.82
N GLU A 50 -6.57 7.64 -11.39
CA GLU A 50 -6.49 7.20 -9.99
C GLU A 50 -5.32 6.25 -9.74
N ILE A 51 -4.19 6.48 -10.47
CA ILE A 51 -2.96 5.72 -10.25
C ILE A 51 -2.16 6.35 -9.11
N GLY A 52 -1.83 5.52 -8.12
CA GLY A 52 -0.83 5.78 -7.10
C GLY A 52 0.37 4.84 -7.26
N PHE A 53 1.35 5.00 -6.39
CA PHE A 53 2.57 4.18 -6.40
C PHE A 53 3.02 3.83 -4.99
N ILE A 54 3.71 2.70 -4.87
CA ILE A 54 4.43 2.32 -3.65
C ILE A 54 5.82 1.81 -4.00
N ALA A 55 6.79 2.09 -3.15
CA ALA A 55 8.14 1.58 -3.31
C ALA A 55 8.18 0.05 -3.15
N ARG A 56 8.88 -0.63 -4.04
CA ARG A 56 8.94 -2.11 -4.08
C ARG A 56 9.45 -2.73 -2.78
N PHE A 57 10.42 -2.12 -2.12
CA PHE A 57 10.96 -2.66 -0.86
C PHE A 57 9.91 -2.69 0.26
N LEU A 58 8.98 -1.70 0.31
CA LEU A 58 7.88 -1.64 1.26
C LEU A 58 6.82 -2.74 1.05
N ILE A 59 6.78 -3.33 -0.14
CA ILE A 59 5.93 -4.48 -0.44
C ILE A 59 6.60 -5.78 0.01
N LYS A 60 7.93 -5.87 -0.17
CA LYS A 60 8.69 -7.06 0.19
C LYS A 60 8.80 -7.25 1.71
N ALA A 61 8.87 -6.15 2.46
CA ALA A 61 8.92 -6.16 3.91
C ALA A 61 8.01 -5.04 4.45
N THR A 62 6.94 -5.41 5.15
CA THR A 62 5.88 -4.48 5.51
C THR A 62 6.03 -3.90 6.92
N LEU A 63 5.36 -2.77 7.18
CA LEU A 63 5.32 -2.14 8.50
C LEU A 63 4.53 -2.98 9.52
N PRO A 64 4.66 -2.68 10.83
CA PRO A 64 3.78 -3.28 11.85
C PRO A 64 2.30 -3.02 11.57
N HIS A 65 1.43 -4.02 11.81
CA HIS A 65 -0.02 -3.86 11.70
C HIS A 65 -0.62 -3.12 12.89
N SER A 66 -0.08 -3.31 14.08
CA SER A 66 -0.46 -2.68 15.34
C SER A 66 0.74 -1.96 15.97
N LYS A 67 0.49 -1.15 16.98
CA LYS A 67 1.56 -0.44 17.71
C LYS A 67 2.57 -1.45 18.29
N PRO A 68 3.83 -1.43 17.83
CA PRO A 68 4.86 -2.31 18.38
C PRO A 68 5.25 -1.86 19.81
N ARG A 69 5.75 -2.81 20.60
CA ARG A 69 6.26 -2.54 21.95
C ARG A 69 7.66 -1.91 21.93
N LEU A 70 8.47 -2.33 20.95
CA LEU A 70 9.83 -1.86 20.76
C LEU A 70 9.88 -0.71 19.76
N ASN A 71 10.96 0.05 19.80
CA ASN A 71 11.25 1.14 18.87
C ASN A 71 12.05 0.67 17.64
N GLU A 72 12.20 -0.61 17.50
CA GLU A 72 12.82 -1.31 16.37
C GLU A 72 11.86 -2.35 15.79
N TRP A 73 12.01 -2.61 14.50
CA TRP A 73 11.21 -3.55 13.75
C TRP A 73 12.03 -4.14 12.64
N SER A 74 12.00 -5.45 12.49
CA SER A 74 12.71 -6.15 11.43
C SER A 74 11.76 -7.08 10.67
N ARG A 75 11.94 -7.17 9.36
CA ARG A 75 11.28 -8.13 8.49
C ARG A 75 12.25 -8.66 7.45
N LYS A 76 12.16 -9.98 7.23
CA LYS A 76 12.95 -10.69 6.22
C LYS A 76 12.04 -11.25 5.14
N ASN A 77 12.48 -11.17 3.89
CA ASN A 77 11.80 -11.78 2.75
C ASN A 77 12.85 -12.25 1.74
N GLY A 78 13.19 -13.53 1.79
CA GLY A 78 14.29 -14.09 1.02
C GLY A 78 15.63 -13.46 1.43
N ASN A 79 16.31 -12.86 0.46
CA ASN A 79 17.58 -12.17 0.67
C ASN A 79 17.45 -10.70 1.11
N LEU A 80 16.23 -10.16 1.19
CA LEU A 80 16.01 -8.80 1.67
C LEU A 80 15.65 -8.80 3.15
N THR A 81 16.38 -8.00 3.94
CA THR A 81 16.03 -7.68 5.33
C THR A 81 15.78 -6.17 5.43
N MET A 82 14.66 -5.79 6.02
CA MET A 82 14.37 -4.40 6.35
C MET A 82 14.38 -4.22 7.86
N HIS A 83 15.17 -3.27 8.33
CA HIS A 83 15.18 -2.80 9.71
C HIS A 83 14.60 -1.40 9.78
N MET A 84 13.82 -1.13 10.81
CA MET A 84 13.29 0.18 11.11
C MET A 84 13.60 0.55 12.56
N MET A 85 14.00 1.80 12.75
CA MET A 85 14.28 2.36 14.08
C MET A 85 13.62 3.73 14.21
N ALA A 86 13.09 4.02 15.39
CA ALA A 86 12.55 5.32 15.73
C ALA A 86 12.96 5.76 17.12
N PRO A 87 13.06 7.09 17.39
CA PRO A 87 13.31 7.59 18.75
C PRO A 87 12.26 7.06 19.74
N SER A 88 12.68 6.68 20.94
CA SER A 88 11.80 6.10 21.98
C SER A 88 10.62 6.99 22.35
N ALA A 89 10.85 8.31 22.40
CA ALA A 89 9.79 9.31 22.66
C ALA A 89 8.74 9.40 21.56
N VAL A 90 8.96 8.77 20.38
CA VAL A 90 8.06 8.85 19.22
C VAL A 90 7.47 7.48 18.89
N GLY A 91 8.33 6.46 18.81
CA GLY A 91 7.98 5.10 18.42
C GLY A 91 7.75 4.94 16.91
N LEU A 92 7.66 3.70 16.48
CA LEU A 92 7.54 3.32 15.07
C LEU A 92 6.17 3.63 14.46
N PRO A 93 6.10 3.91 13.14
CA PRO A 93 4.85 3.98 12.39
C PRO A 93 4.20 2.58 12.27
N TYR A 94 2.86 2.54 12.29
CA TYR A 94 2.09 1.29 12.20
C TYR A 94 0.69 1.50 11.63
N GLY A 95 0.04 0.40 11.30
CA GLY A 95 -1.38 0.38 10.92
C GLY A 95 -1.68 0.97 9.54
N CYS A 96 -2.92 1.32 9.32
CA CYS A 96 -3.42 1.77 8.02
C CYS A 96 -2.91 3.16 7.63
N TYR A 97 -2.88 4.10 8.56
CA TYR A 97 -2.50 5.48 8.25
C TYR A 97 -1.05 5.59 7.77
N ALA A 98 -0.13 4.85 8.39
CA ALA A 98 1.27 4.82 7.95
C ALA A 98 1.41 4.27 6.52
N ARG A 99 0.64 3.25 6.17
CA ARG A 99 0.62 2.67 4.81
C ARG A 99 0.08 3.64 3.77
N LEU A 100 -1.04 4.27 4.07
CA LEU A 100 -1.62 5.30 3.18
C LEU A 100 -0.67 6.47 2.98
N LEU A 101 0.03 6.90 4.04
CA LEU A 101 1.06 7.94 3.96
C LEU A 101 2.22 7.51 3.05
N LEU A 102 2.71 6.27 3.16
CA LEU A 102 3.78 5.77 2.31
C LEU A 102 3.38 5.67 0.84
N VAL A 103 2.14 5.27 0.55
CA VAL A 103 1.61 5.31 -0.83
C VAL A 103 1.53 6.74 -1.34
N TRP A 104 1.05 7.68 -0.52
CA TRP A 104 1.00 9.09 -0.89
C TRP A 104 2.40 9.67 -1.13
N ILE A 105 3.35 9.44 -0.22
CA ILE A 105 4.74 9.87 -0.35
C ILE A 105 5.35 9.32 -1.65
N SER A 106 5.23 8.01 -1.87
CA SER A 106 5.76 7.37 -3.08
C SER A 106 5.14 7.96 -4.35
N THR A 107 3.82 8.21 -4.32
CA THR A 107 3.11 8.80 -5.46
C THR A 107 3.58 10.22 -5.75
N GLN A 108 3.75 11.05 -4.72
CA GLN A 108 4.24 12.44 -4.91
C GLN A 108 5.70 12.46 -5.37
N ALA A 109 6.56 11.61 -4.79
CA ALA A 109 7.97 11.50 -5.19
C ALA A 109 8.11 11.14 -6.68
N ILE A 110 7.31 10.18 -7.16
CA ILE A 110 7.32 9.77 -8.57
C ILE A 110 6.75 10.87 -9.48
N ARG A 111 5.71 11.57 -9.05
CA ARG A 111 5.18 12.73 -9.78
C ARG A 111 6.21 13.86 -9.86
N ASN A 112 6.93 14.13 -8.77
CA ASN A 112 8.00 15.13 -8.75
C ASN A 112 9.17 14.69 -9.65
N LYS A 113 9.58 13.41 -9.61
CA LYS A 113 10.59 12.89 -10.56
C LYS A 113 10.18 13.10 -12.01
N SER A 114 8.91 12.83 -12.35
CA SER A 114 8.40 13.09 -13.70
C SER A 114 8.37 14.58 -14.07
N LYS A 115 8.17 15.49 -13.10
CA LYS A 115 8.26 16.94 -13.33
C LYS A 115 9.72 17.37 -13.54
N LEU A 116 10.65 16.83 -12.76
CA LEU A 116 12.09 17.06 -12.92
C LEU A 116 12.54 16.61 -14.32
N ASP A 117 12.16 15.40 -14.74
CA ASP A 117 12.50 14.86 -16.06
C ASP A 117 11.97 15.72 -17.23
N LYS A 118 10.93 16.52 -16.98
CA LYS A 118 10.34 17.48 -17.91
C LYS A 118 10.90 18.90 -17.76
N GLY A 119 11.83 19.13 -16.84
CA GLY A 119 12.37 20.46 -16.54
C GLY A 119 11.40 21.43 -15.88
N ILE A 120 10.31 20.92 -15.24
CA ILE A 120 9.28 21.77 -14.61
C ILE A 120 9.72 22.20 -13.20
N ILE A 121 10.51 21.38 -12.52
CA ILE A 121 11.06 21.64 -11.18
C ILE A 121 12.56 21.32 -11.17
N THR A 122 13.24 21.82 -10.15
CA THR A 122 14.69 21.66 -9.96
C THR A 122 15.03 20.42 -9.13
N GLU A 123 16.29 20.00 -9.16
CA GLU A 123 16.86 18.95 -8.30
C GLU A 123 16.65 19.22 -6.79
N GLN A 124 16.65 20.51 -6.41
CA GLN A 124 16.45 20.91 -5.01
C GLN A 124 14.99 20.72 -4.58
N GLU A 125 14.04 20.88 -5.50
CA GLU A 125 12.59 20.77 -5.23
C GLU A 125 12.07 19.35 -5.31
N VAL A 126 12.76 18.45 -6.00
CA VAL A 126 12.24 17.11 -6.33
C VAL A 126 11.89 16.27 -5.10
N ARG A 127 12.64 16.45 -4.00
CA ARG A 127 12.45 15.72 -2.74
C ARG A 127 11.47 16.40 -1.78
N LYS A 128 11.10 17.64 -2.07
CA LYS A 128 10.14 18.42 -1.26
C LYS A 128 8.72 18.08 -1.67
N LEU A 129 7.98 17.49 -0.75
CA LEU A 129 6.60 17.10 -0.94
C LEU A 129 5.68 18.05 -0.17
N GLU A 130 4.90 18.82 -0.89
CA GLU A 130 3.90 19.71 -0.30
C GLU A 130 2.65 18.92 0.10
N LEU A 131 2.12 19.15 1.30
CA LEU A 131 0.92 18.48 1.79
C LEU A 131 -0.38 19.04 1.17
N GLY A 132 -0.28 20.09 0.36
CA GLY A 132 -1.39 20.70 -0.34
C GLY A 132 -1.99 21.89 0.40
N ARG A 133 -3.08 22.43 -0.14
CA ARG A 133 -3.66 23.71 0.29
C ARG A 133 -4.47 23.61 1.59
N SER A 134 -5.02 22.45 1.94
CA SER A 134 -5.79 22.29 3.16
C SER A 134 -5.68 20.88 3.72
N GLN A 135 -5.80 20.75 5.03
CA GLN A 135 -5.84 19.49 5.75
C GLN A 135 -6.94 18.55 5.24
N ARG A 136 -8.11 19.08 4.92
CA ARG A 136 -9.23 18.32 4.35
C ARG A 136 -8.84 17.67 3.03
N ARG A 137 -8.31 18.44 2.07
CA ARG A 137 -7.88 17.91 0.76
C ARG A 137 -6.76 16.88 0.90
N PHE A 138 -5.81 17.10 1.81
CA PHE A 138 -4.78 16.11 2.10
C PHE A 138 -5.37 14.79 2.60
N MET A 139 -6.32 14.86 3.53
CA MET A 139 -6.98 13.67 4.04
C MET A 139 -7.84 12.97 2.98
N GLU A 140 -8.53 13.72 2.14
CA GLU A 140 -9.29 13.20 1.00
C GLU A 140 -8.37 12.49 -0.02
N ALA A 141 -7.17 13.03 -0.28
CA ALA A 141 -6.16 12.36 -1.11
C ALA A 141 -5.73 11.00 -0.55
N LEU A 142 -5.69 10.88 0.79
CA LEU A 142 -5.47 9.60 1.49
C LEU A 142 -6.74 8.74 1.56
N GLY A 143 -7.86 9.20 1.02
CA GLY A 143 -9.17 8.55 1.14
C GLY A 143 -9.77 8.61 2.54
N LEU A 144 -9.32 9.50 3.39
CA LEU A 144 -9.79 9.68 4.76
C LEU A 144 -10.83 10.79 4.84
N ARG A 145 -11.76 10.69 5.80
CA ARG A 145 -12.66 11.81 6.13
C ARG A 145 -11.93 12.74 7.09
N SER A 146 -12.02 14.04 6.85
CA SER A 146 -11.52 15.04 7.80
C SER A 146 -12.50 15.14 8.96
N SER A 147 -12.21 14.46 10.05
CA SER A 147 -13.01 14.50 11.27
C SER A 147 -12.12 14.72 12.50
N GLY A 148 -12.47 15.70 13.30
CA GLY A 148 -11.87 15.99 14.60
C GLY A 148 -12.50 15.19 15.74
N GLY A 149 -12.12 15.53 16.97
CA GLY A 149 -12.61 14.87 18.17
C GLY A 149 -11.94 13.54 18.51
N LYS A 150 -12.40 12.90 19.59
CA LYS A 150 -11.79 11.69 20.16
C LYS A 150 -11.73 10.51 19.18
N ASN A 151 -12.76 10.36 18.34
CA ASN A 151 -12.88 9.28 17.34
C ASN A 151 -12.53 9.75 15.91
N GLY A 152 -11.95 10.94 15.78
CA GLY A 152 -11.59 11.52 14.49
C GLY A 152 -10.34 10.92 13.88
N SER A 153 -10.17 11.08 12.57
CA SER A 153 -9.02 10.58 11.81
C SER A 153 -7.82 11.54 11.81
N ILE A 154 -8.02 12.78 12.26
CA ILE A 154 -6.97 13.82 12.26
C ILE A 154 -5.83 13.47 13.23
N VAL A 155 -6.14 13.18 14.49
CA VAL A 155 -5.13 12.91 15.52
C VAL A 155 -4.31 11.66 15.21
N PRO A 156 -4.91 10.51 14.85
CA PRO A 156 -4.15 9.32 14.46
C PRO A 156 -3.27 9.54 13.23
N LEU A 157 -3.74 10.28 12.22
CA LEU A 157 -2.95 10.57 11.03
C LEU A 157 -1.72 11.42 11.38
N ARG A 158 -1.90 12.51 12.16
CA ARG A 158 -0.80 13.37 12.62
C ARG A 158 0.24 12.57 13.40
N GLU A 159 -0.21 11.66 14.26
CA GLU A 159 0.68 10.81 15.04
C GLU A 159 1.49 9.87 14.13
N GLN A 160 0.86 9.26 13.11
CA GLN A 160 1.59 8.42 12.18
C GLN A 160 2.55 9.19 11.27
N MET A 161 2.22 10.44 10.90
CA MET A 161 3.14 11.34 10.20
C MET A 161 4.38 11.63 11.06
N ARG A 162 4.17 12.01 12.33
CA ARG A 162 5.26 12.29 13.27
C ARG A 162 6.19 11.09 13.46
N ARG A 163 5.63 9.89 13.56
CA ARG A 163 6.37 8.63 13.67
C ARG A 163 7.15 8.35 12.40
N LEU A 164 6.49 8.38 11.25
CA LEU A 164 7.07 8.03 9.96
C LEU A 164 8.25 8.95 9.59
N PHE A 165 8.09 10.28 9.74
CA PHE A 165 9.15 11.22 9.35
C PHE A 165 10.39 11.17 10.25
N LYS A 166 10.27 10.63 11.46
CA LYS A 166 11.40 10.43 12.38
C LYS A 166 12.00 9.03 12.33
N THR A 167 11.47 8.15 11.47
CA THR A 167 11.94 6.77 11.33
C THR A 167 13.16 6.70 10.42
N THR A 168 14.13 5.90 10.80
CA THR A 168 15.22 5.42 9.95
C THR A 168 14.89 4.02 9.46
N ILE A 169 15.12 3.77 8.18
CA ILE A 169 14.91 2.47 7.53
C ILE A 169 16.25 2.02 6.97
N SER A 170 16.67 0.82 7.31
CA SER A 170 17.81 0.13 6.71
C SER A 170 17.31 -1.04 5.88
N ILE A 171 17.84 -1.19 4.69
CA ILE A 171 17.54 -2.29 3.78
C ILE A 171 18.84 -3.01 3.48
N MET A 172 18.92 -4.27 3.86
CA MET A 172 20.03 -5.15 3.58
C MET A 172 19.62 -6.18 2.52
N LEU A 173 20.44 -6.34 1.51
CA LEU A 173 20.36 -7.40 0.51
C LEU A 173 21.55 -8.31 0.68
N ALA A 174 21.30 -9.58 1.02
CA ALA A 174 22.34 -10.59 1.14
C ALA A 174 22.33 -11.48 -0.11
N GLU A 175 23.42 -11.51 -0.85
CA GLU A 175 23.62 -12.38 -2.01
C GLU A 175 24.67 -13.43 -1.70
N ILE A 176 24.35 -14.70 -1.92
CA ILE A 176 25.27 -15.81 -1.77
C ILE A 176 25.83 -16.14 -3.13
N ASN A 177 27.15 -16.06 -3.27
CA ASN A 177 27.82 -16.57 -4.46
C ASN A 177 27.88 -18.11 -4.34
N GLU A 178 27.10 -18.78 -5.17
CA GLU A 178 26.96 -20.25 -5.13
C GLU A 178 28.25 -20.99 -5.51
N GLU A 179 29.17 -20.34 -6.26
CA GLU A 179 30.42 -20.97 -6.71
C GLU A 179 31.48 -21.06 -5.60
N ASN A 180 31.55 -20.07 -4.72
CA ASN A 180 32.60 -19.98 -3.70
C ASN A 180 32.08 -19.86 -2.27
N GLY A 181 30.76 -19.81 -2.08
CA GLY A 181 30.10 -19.71 -0.77
C GLY A 181 30.25 -18.36 -0.06
N TYR A 182 30.81 -17.34 -0.73
CA TYR A 182 30.90 -15.99 -0.15
C TYR A 182 29.53 -15.32 -0.07
N ILE A 183 29.30 -14.58 1.01
CA ILE A 183 28.11 -13.77 1.23
C ILE A 183 28.49 -12.30 0.98
N CYS A 184 27.79 -11.64 0.06
CA CYS A 184 27.85 -10.21 -0.12
C CYS A 184 26.62 -9.58 0.53
N GLU A 185 26.83 -8.59 1.39
CA GLU A 185 25.74 -7.83 2.04
C GLU A 185 25.80 -6.37 1.61
N ASP A 186 24.80 -5.95 0.84
CA ASP A 186 24.60 -4.55 0.48
C ASP A 186 23.58 -3.91 1.42
N GLU A 187 23.98 -2.90 2.17
CA GLU A 187 23.10 -2.18 3.07
C GLU A 187 22.91 -0.71 2.65
N VAL A 188 21.66 -0.28 2.64
CA VAL A 188 21.27 1.12 2.45
C VAL A 188 20.45 1.58 3.64
N GLY A 189 21.04 2.46 4.48
CA GLY A 189 20.33 3.15 5.55
C GLY A 189 19.83 4.53 5.10
N ALA A 190 18.56 4.84 5.38
CA ALA A 190 17.94 6.11 5.06
C ALA A 190 16.97 6.57 6.14
N ARG A 191 17.01 7.86 6.50
CA ARG A 191 15.88 8.49 7.20
C ARG A 191 14.74 8.68 6.21
N VAL A 192 13.50 8.59 6.67
CA VAL A 192 12.35 8.86 5.79
C VAL A 192 12.32 10.32 5.37
N ALA A 193 12.56 11.24 6.31
CA ALA A 193 12.61 12.67 6.03
C ALA A 193 13.81 13.32 6.72
N ASP A 194 14.47 14.26 6.03
CA ASP A 194 15.51 15.11 6.60
C ASP A 194 14.88 16.31 7.31
N VAL A 195 13.87 16.93 6.69
CA VAL A 195 13.15 18.08 7.22
C VAL A 195 11.65 17.87 7.10
N SER A 196 10.91 18.30 8.11
CA SER A 196 9.45 18.35 8.04
C SER A 196 8.95 19.64 8.70
N HIS A 197 8.10 20.37 7.98
CA HIS A 197 7.45 21.57 8.45
C HIS A 197 5.95 21.39 8.34
N ILE A 198 5.29 21.09 9.46
CA ILE A 198 3.90 20.66 9.46
C ILE A 198 3.06 21.56 10.35
N TRP A 199 2.17 22.31 9.74
CA TRP A 199 1.10 23.03 10.41
C TRP A 199 -0.15 22.15 10.50
N TRP A 200 -0.79 22.14 11.63
CA TRP A 200 -1.94 21.30 11.88
C TRP A 200 -2.96 21.97 12.77
N SER A 201 -4.22 21.98 12.36
CA SER A 201 -5.32 22.46 13.18
C SER A 201 -6.28 21.33 13.53
N ALA A 202 -6.50 21.12 14.82
CA ALA A 202 -7.53 20.18 15.30
C ALA A 202 -8.94 20.78 15.21
N ASN A 203 -9.07 22.09 15.36
CA ASN A 203 -10.35 22.80 15.48
C ASN A 203 -10.84 23.38 14.14
N TYR A 204 -9.93 23.70 13.22
CA TYR A 204 -10.26 24.36 11.95
C TYR A 204 -9.61 23.66 10.76
N PRO A 205 -10.10 22.47 10.37
CA PRO A 205 -9.49 21.68 9.29
C PRO A 205 -9.58 22.35 7.90
N GLU A 206 -10.47 23.32 7.75
CA GLU A 206 -10.64 24.10 6.50
C GLU A 206 -9.65 25.27 6.36
N ARG A 207 -8.96 25.65 7.43
CA ARG A 207 -7.94 26.72 7.34
C ARG A 207 -6.75 26.24 6.50
N ASN A 208 -6.27 27.13 5.63
CA ASN A 208 -5.17 26.86 4.67
C ASN A 208 -3.77 26.77 5.33
N LEU A 209 -3.70 26.31 6.59
CA LEU A 209 -2.41 26.16 7.29
C LEU A 209 -1.50 25.13 6.63
N LEU A 210 -2.08 24.11 5.98
CA LEU A 210 -1.27 23.11 5.27
C LEU A 210 -0.64 23.62 3.97
N SER A 211 -1.06 24.77 3.44
CA SER A 211 -0.39 25.36 2.28
C SER A 211 1.09 25.69 2.52
N GLN A 212 1.48 25.79 3.79
CA GLN A 212 2.86 26.01 4.22
C GLN A 212 3.52 24.71 4.74
N SER A 213 2.77 23.60 4.74
CA SER A 213 3.28 22.33 5.26
C SER A 213 3.93 21.51 4.15
N TRP A 214 5.11 21.02 4.44
CA TRP A 214 5.90 20.20 3.52
C TRP A 214 6.79 19.23 4.28
N VAL A 215 7.25 18.22 3.58
CA VAL A 215 8.27 17.28 4.04
C VAL A 215 9.33 17.14 2.96
N GLU A 216 10.58 17.16 3.36
CA GLU A 216 11.71 16.86 2.49
C GLU A 216 12.24 15.46 2.78
N LEU A 217 12.15 14.60 1.79
CA LEU A 217 12.66 13.25 1.88
C LEU A 217 14.19 13.25 1.87
N SER A 218 14.80 12.32 2.60
CA SER A 218 16.24 12.14 2.47
C SER A 218 16.58 11.66 1.04
N PRO A 219 17.77 11.99 0.51
CA PRO A 219 18.18 11.60 -0.84
C PRO A 219 18.11 10.08 -1.06
N LYS A 220 18.61 9.31 -0.09
CA LYS A 220 18.61 7.84 -0.16
C LYS A 220 17.19 7.27 -0.13
N PHE A 221 16.31 7.78 0.73
CA PHE A 221 14.92 7.30 0.78
C PHE A 221 14.15 7.66 -0.50
N PHE A 222 14.34 8.86 -1.03
CA PHE A 222 13.78 9.26 -2.32
C PHE A 222 14.24 8.32 -3.44
N GLN A 223 15.54 8.00 -3.50
CA GLN A 223 16.08 7.07 -4.50
C GLN A 223 15.46 5.68 -4.38
N LEU A 224 15.33 5.15 -3.16
CA LEU A 224 14.66 3.87 -2.92
C LEU A 224 13.19 3.84 -3.39
N ILE A 225 12.50 4.99 -3.34
CA ILE A 225 11.12 5.09 -3.82
C ILE A 225 11.07 5.04 -5.34
N ILE A 226 11.89 5.83 -6.02
CA ILE A 226 11.84 5.96 -7.48
C ILE A 226 12.47 4.77 -8.23
N ASP A 227 13.25 3.92 -7.53
CA ASP A 227 13.77 2.67 -8.09
C ASP A 227 12.67 1.62 -8.17
N LYS A 228 12.13 1.39 -9.35
CA LYS A 228 11.13 0.36 -9.65
C LYS A 228 9.86 0.43 -8.80
N PRO A 229 9.12 1.55 -8.82
CA PRO A 229 7.85 1.69 -8.11
C PRO A 229 6.77 0.77 -8.67
N VAL A 230 5.84 0.35 -7.81
CA VAL A 230 4.71 -0.50 -8.19
C VAL A 230 3.45 0.36 -8.29
N PRO A 231 2.77 0.38 -9.46
CA PRO A 231 1.55 1.15 -9.64
C PRO A 231 0.37 0.48 -8.93
N LEU A 232 -0.50 1.28 -8.34
CA LEU A 232 -1.67 0.86 -7.57
C LEU A 232 -2.93 1.63 -8.02
N ASP A 233 -4.09 1.00 -7.94
CA ASP A 233 -5.37 1.68 -8.05
C ASP A 233 -5.76 2.29 -6.70
N MET A 234 -5.79 3.61 -6.63
CA MET A 234 -6.10 4.35 -5.40
C MET A 234 -7.55 4.15 -4.94
N ARG A 235 -8.46 3.78 -5.83
CA ARG A 235 -9.87 3.50 -5.50
C ARG A 235 -9.96 2.23 -4.67
N VAL A 236 -9.20 1.19 -5.04
CA VAL A 236 -9.09 -0.07 -4.26
C VAL A 236 -8.50 0.21 -2.87
N LEU A 237 -7.39 0.95 -2.80
CA LEU A 237 -6.79 1.31 -1.51
C LEU A 237 -7.78 2.03 -0.58
N ARG A 238 -8.56 2.98 -1.13
CA ARG A 238 -9.61 3.69 -0.36
C ARG A 238 -10.72 2.77 0.12
N LEU A 239 -11.03 1.72 -0.64
CA LEU A 239 -12.06 0.74 -0.28
C LEU A 239 -11.63 -0.14 0.90
N ILE A 240 -10.37 -0.62 0.89
CA ILE A 240 -9.81 -1.55 1.88
C ILE A 240 -9.02 -0.86 3.00
N LYS A 241 -8.97 0.45 3.04
CA LYS A 241 -8.12 1.31 3.91
C LYS A 241 -8.20 1.04 5.41
N ARG A 242 -9.21 0.30 5.89
CA ARG A 242 -9.39 -0.01 7.32
C ARG A 242 -8.70 -1.31 7.77
N SER A 243 -8.07 -2.04 6.85
CA SER A 243 -7.40 -3.29 7.13
C SER A 243 -5.94 -3.22 6.71
N PRO A 244 -4.97 -3.16 7.65
CA PRO A 244 -3.55 -3.17 7.30
C PRO A 244 -3.18 -4.42 6.50
N MET A 245 -3.72 -5.59 6.88
CA MET A 245 -3.52 -6.85 6.18
C MET A 245 -4.02 -6.78 4.73
N ALA A 246 -5.24 -6.26 4.50
CA ALA A 246 -5.77 -6.14 3.14
C ALA A 246 -4.95 -5.16 2.28
N LEU A 247 -4.45 -4.06 2.86
CA LEU A 247 -3.56 -3.11 2.18
C LEU A 247 -2.25 -3.80 1.76
N ASP A 248 -1.63 -4.58 2.66
CA ASP A 248 -0.41 -5.31 2.38
C ASP A 248 -0.64 -6.40 1.32
N ILE A 249 -1.72 -7.19 1.43
CA ILE A 249 -2.09 -8.21 0.44
C ILE A 249 -2.31 -7.57 -0.94
N TYR A 250 -3.01 -6.44 -1.02
CA TYR A 250 -3.26 -5.76 -2.28
C TYR A 250 -1.96 -5.30 -2.95
N CYS A 251 -1.09 -4.62 -2.21
CA CYS A 251 0.21 -4.18 -2.73
C CYS A 251 1.08 -5.37 -3.14
N TRP A 252 1.12 -6.41 -2.31
CA TRP A 252 1.88 -7.62 -2.55
C TRP A 252 1.36 -8.39 -3.79
N ALA A 253 0.04 -8.59 -3.90
CA ALA A 253 -0.57 -9.27 -5.02
C ALA A 253 -0.33 -8.51 -6.33
N THR A 254 -0.49 -7.17 -6.33
CA THR A 254 -0.20 -6.31 -7.50
C THR A 254 1.24 -6.49 -7.97
N TYR A 255 2.20 -6.50 -7.05
CA TYR A 255 3.59 -6.76 -7.39
C TYR A 255 3.81 -8.20 -7.85
N ARG A 256 3.25 -9.19 -7.13
CA ARG A 256 3.46 -10.62 -7.42
C ARG A 256 2.96 -11.02 -8.80
N VAL A 257 1.73 -10.67 -9.17
CA VAL A 257 1.16 -11.01 -10.48
C VAL A 257 1.89 -10.33 -11.64
N SER A 258 2.57 -9.21 -11.40
CA SER A 258 3.29 -8.48 -12.44
C SER A 258 4.45 -9.28 -13.06
N TYR A 259 4.96 -10.30 -12.39
CA TYR A 259 6.05 -11.16 -12.85
C TYR A 259 5.74 -12.67 -12.75
N LEU A 260 4.59 -13.05 -12.20
CA LEU A 260 4.20 -14.45 -12.04
C LEU A 260 3.91 -15.07 -13.40
N LYS A 261 4.66 -16.13 -13.77
CA LYS A 261 4.51 -16.83 -15.06
C LYS A 261 3.80 -18.17 -14.96
N ARG A 262 3.76 -18.79 -13.78
CA ARG A 262 3.17 -20.11 -13.53
C ARG A 262 2.49 -20.16 -12.16
N VAL A 263 1.59 -21.12 -12.01
CA VAL A 263 0.93 -21.41 -10.74
C VAL A 263 1.98 -21.65 -9.66
N THR A 264 1.81 -21.01 -8.51
CA THR A 264 2.77 -21.09 -7.42
C THR A 264 2.02 -21.21 -6.09
N ILE A 265 2.50 -22.09 -5.21
CA ILE A 265 2.04 -22.15 -3.82
C ILE A 265 3.09 -21.43 -2.96
N ILE A 266 2.64 -20.45 -2.18
CA ILE A 266 3.48 -19.71 -1.26
C ILE A 266 3.17 -20.22 0.15
N PRO A 267 4.15 -20.81 0.86
CA PRO A 267 3.93 -21.34 2.20
C PRO A 267 3.43 -20.28 3.18
N TRP A 268 2.56 -20.68 4.12
CA TRP A 268 2.02 -19.77 5.13
C TRP A 268 3.09 -19.16 6.02
N SER A 269 4.16 -19.91 6.33
CA SER A 269 5.31 -19.37 7.09
C SER A 269 5.98 -18.20 6.37
N GLY A 270 6.25 -18.35 5.06
CA GLY A 270 6.86 -17.28 4.27
C GLY A 270 5.97 -16.05 4.13
N LEU A 271 4.64 -16.22 4.01
CA LEU A 271 3.70 -15.08 4.01
C LEU A 271 3.66 -14.39 5.39
N MET A 272 3.71 -15.16 6.47
CA MET A 272 3.71 -14.62 7.84
C MET A 272 4.99 -13.82 8.14
N GLU A 273 6.15 -14.27 7.64
CA GLU A 273 7.41 -13.55 7.80
C GLU A 273 7.42 -12.17 7.13
N GLN A 274 6.80 -12.04 5.95
CA GLN A 274 6.84 -10.80 5.18
C GLN A 274 5.69 -9.82 5.50
N MET A 275 4.55 -10.30 6.04
CA MET A 275 3.32 -9.50 6.21
C MET A 275 3.22 -8.81 7.57
N GLY A 276 4.11 -7.95 7.95
CA GLY A 276 4.03 -6.93 9.02
C GLY A 276 3.28 -7.24 10.33
N SER A 277 3.08 -8.50 10.68
CA SER A 277 2.23 -8.93 11.78
C SER A 277 3.01 -9.78 12.80
N ASN A 278 2.69 -9.62 14.08
CA ASN A 278 3.22 -10.43 15.17
C ASN A 278 2.12 -11.37 15.68
N TYR A 279 1.68 -12.29 14.81
CA TYR A 279 0.75 -13.35 15.25
C TYR A 279 1.50 -14.40 16.07
N ALA A 280 0.83 -14.91 17.11
CA ALA A 280 1.40 -15.94 17.97
C ALA A 280 1.54 -17.27 17.22
N ASP A 281 0.62 -17.56 16.32
CA ASP A 281 0.60 -18.78 15.55
C ASP A 281 0.14 -18.57 14.09
N VAL A 282 0.44 -19.57 13.26
CA VAL A 282 0.09 -19.61 11.84
C VAL A 282 -1.43 -19.69 11.61
N LYS A 283 -2.19 -20.26 12.54
CA LYS A 283 -3.66 -20.42 12.39
C LYS A 283 -4.36 -19.05 12.48
N ASP A 284 -3.99 -18.22 13.45
CA ASP A 284 -4.55 -16.86 13.57
C ASP A 284 -4.11 -16.00 12.38
N PHE A 285 -2.84 -16.13 11.94
CA PHE A 285 -2.36 -15.47 10.73
C PHE A 285 -3.22 -15.86 9.50
N LYS A 286 -3.42 -17.16 9.23
CA LYS A 286 -4.25 -17.66 8.11
C LYS A 286 -5.65 -17.05 8.13
N ARG A 287 -6.31 -17.06 9.27
CA ARG A 287 -7.66 -16.49 9.40
C ARG A 287 -7.67 -15.01 9.01
N ARG A 288 -6.75 -14.21 9.56
CA ARG A 288 -6.65 -12.77 9.26
C ARG A 288 -6.23 -12.48 7.82
N PHE A 289 -5.36 -13.33 7.28
CA PHE A 289 -4.95 -13.24 5.89
C PHE A 289 -6.15 -13.50 4.95
N ASN A 290 -6.93 -14.55 5.20
CA ASN A 290 -8.10 -14.90 4.40
C ASN A 290 -9.15 -13.78 4.45
N ASP A 291 -9.45 -13.22 5.62
CA ASP A 291 -10.33 -12.05 5.77
C ASP A 291 -9.83 -10.85 4.95
N GLY A 292 -8.52 -10.67 4.88
CA GLY A 292 -7.87 -9.62 4.10
C GLY A 292 -7.95 -9.88 2.60
N LEU A 293 -7.66 -11.12 2.19
CA LEU A 293 -7.70 -11.57 0.80
C LEU A 293 -9.09 -11.43 0.20
N GLU A 294 -10.12 -11.84 0.93
CA GLU A 294 -11.52 -11.68 0.50
C GLU A 294 -11.87 -10.22 0.20
N LYS A 295 -11.44 -9.28 1.05
CA LYS A 295 -11.65 -7.85 0.80
C LYS A 295 -10.95 -7.37 -0.47
N VAL A 296 -9.75 -7.89 -0.74
CA VAL A 296 -9.00 -7.58 -1.97
C VAL A 296 -9.68 -8.17 -3.19
N GLN A 297 -10.10 -9.44 -3.15
CA GLN A 297 -10.75 -10.10 -4.27
C GLN A 297 -12.11 -9.51 -4.62
N ARG A 298 -12.87 -8.99 -3.65
CA ARG A 298 -14.09 -8.21 -3.92
C ARG A 298 -13.82 -6.97 -4.78
N ALA A 299 -12.69 -6.30 -4.56
CA ALA A 299 -12.29 -5.13 -5.34
C ALA A 299 -11.51 -5.48 -6.61
N TRP A 300 -10.93 -6.68 -6.66
CA TRP A 300 -10.15 -7.21 -7.78
C TRP A 300 -10.51 -8.68 -8.05
N PRO A 301 -11.70 -8.94 -8.67
CA PRO A 301 -12.17 -10.31 -8.96
C PRO A 301 -11.23 -11.11 -9.87
N GLY A 302 -10.45 -10.42 -10.72
CA GLY A 302 -9.45 -11.07 -11.58
C GLY A 302 -8.22 -11.61 -10.86
N LEU A 303 -8.09 -11.43 -9.54
CA LEU A 303 -6.99 -12.01 -8.75
C LEU A 303 -7.31 -13.49 -8.46
N ASP A 304 -6.66 -14.40 -9.17
CA ASP A 304 -6.79 -15.85 -8.95
C ASP A 304 -5.80 -16.29 -7.84
N ALA A 305 -6.26 -16.21 -6.61
CA ALA A 305 -5.53 -16.58 -5.42
C ALA A 305 -6.43 -17.36 -4.46
N THR A 306 -6.06 -18.58 -4.11
CA THR A 306 -6.89 -19.49 -3.30
C THR A 306 -6.10 -20.00 -2.09
N PRO A 307 -6.59 -19.80 -0.87
CA PRO A 307 -6.01 -20.43 0.32
C PRO A 307 -6.10 -21.95 0.25
N THR A 308 -4.98 -22.62 0.58
CA THR A 308 -4.90 -24.07 0.70
C THR A 308 -4.32 -24.46 2.07
N GLU A 309 -4.28 -25.73 2.40
CA GLU A 309 -3.64 -26.21 3.64
C GLU A 309 -2.16 -25.86 3.70
N LYS A 310 -1.43 -26.01 2.59
CA LYS A 310 0.02 -25.82 2.49
C LYS A 310 0.44 -24.35 2.37
N GLY A 311 -0.44 -23.47 1.89
CA GLY A 311 -0.12 -22.08 1.61
C GLY A 311 -1.16 -21.39 0.75
N LEU A 312 -0.82 -20.24 0.19
CA LEU A 312 -1.62 -19.53 -0.80
C LEU A 312 -1.24 -20.00 -2.19
N LEU A 313 -2.17 -20.64 -2.89
CA LEU A 313 -2.05 -20.93 -4.32
C LEU A 313 -2.39 -19.65 -5.08
N ILE A 314 -1.46 -19.16 -5.91
CA ILE A 314 -1.67 -18.00 -6.76
C ILE A 314 -1.36 -18.35 -8.22
N LYS A 315 -2.25 -17.92 -9.13
CA LYS A 315 -2.09 -18.14 -10.56
C LYS A 315 -1.76 -16.82 -11.29
N PRO A 316 -1.15 -16.90 -12.47
CA PRO A 316 -1.01 -15.74 -13.34
C PRO A 316 -2.35 -15.05 -13.54
N SER A 317 -2.41 -13.77 -13.20
CA SER A 317 -3.62 -12.95 -13.28
C SER A 317 -3.32 -11.65 -14.01
N ALA A 318 -4.31 -11.05 -14.65
CA ALA A 318 -4.14 -9.74 -15.26
C ALA A 318 -3.85 -8.69 -14.17
N PRO A 319 -2.78 -7.88 -14.29
CA PRO A 319 -2.53 -6.83 -13.33
C PRO A 319 -3.65 -5.80 -13.39
N GLN A 320 -4.09 -5.33 -12.22
CA GLN A 320 -5.17 -4.34 -12.14
C GLN A 320 -4.80 -2.99 -12.76
N VAL A 321 -3.52 -2.61 -12.65
CA VAL A 321 -2.96 -1.47 -13.39
C VAL A 321 -2.07 -2.03 -14.49
N PRO A 322 -2.48 -2.00 -15.75
CA PRO A 322 -1.71 -2.53 -16.86
C PRO A 322 -0.41 -1.73 -17.05
N ARG A 323 0.65 -2.40 -17.47
CA ARG A 323 1.89 -1.73 -17.86
C ARG A 323 1.64 -0.85 -19.08
N ARG A 324 2.09 0.41 -19.06
CA ARG A 324 2.12 1.24 -20.26
C ARG A 324 2.96 0.51 -21.31
N LYS A 325 2.37 0.22 -22.48
CA LYS A 325 3.15 -0.21 -23.64
C LYS A 325 4.14 0.93 -23.97
N LYS A 326 5.43 0.65 -23.93
CA LYS A 326 6.40 1.56 -24.54
C LYS A 326 6.03 1.62 -26.02
N HIS A 327 5.62 2.78 -26.53
CA HIS A 327 5.61 3.00 -27.95
C HIS A 327 7.04 2.71 -28.43
N ARG A 328 7.23 1.64 -29.20
CA ARG A 328 8.41 1.54 -30.06
C ARG A 328 8.28 2.73 -31.00
N THR A 329 9.09 3.73 -30.81
CA THR A 329 9.43 4.65 -31.88
C THR A 329 10.09 3.77 -32.94
N GLU A 330 9.37 3.44 -34.00
CA GLU A 330 9.95 2.91 -35.22
C GLU A 330 10.85 4.02 -35.72
N GLY A 331 12.15 3.80 -35.58
CA GLY A 331 13.16 4.69 -36.18
C GLY A 331 13.03 4.57 -37.69
N TYR A 332 12.86 5.70 -38.33
CA TYR A 332 13.15 5.90 -39.73
C TYR A 332 14.65 6.03 -39.88
#